data_eef8f2e9f817e2ddfda80b0f5303ee10
#
_entry.id   eef8f2e9f817e2ddfda80b0f5303ee10
#
_cell.length_a   1.000
_cell.length_b   1.000
_cell.length_c   1.000
_cell.angle_alpha   90.00
_cell.angle_beta   90.00
_cell.angle_gamma   90.00
#
_symmetry.space_group_name_H-M   'P 1'
#
loop_
_entity.id
_entity.type
_entity.pdbx_description
1 polymer ?
#
loop_
_entity_poly.entity_id
_entity_poly.type
_entity_poly.pdbx_seq_one_letter_code
_entity_poly.pdbx_strand_id
1 'polypeptide(L)'
;METIKIKYFTDKIDKLEYIDGKSDWIDLRASEDVILKAGDFALIPLGVAMELPKGYEAHIVPRSSTYKNFGVIQANHCGIVDGSYCGDNDMWRMPVIAMRDTEVHVNDRICQFRIMKNQPQIQFDEVDKLAGKDRGGFGSTGKQ
;
A
#
# COMPACT_ATOMS: atom_id res chain seq x y z
N MET A 1 -12.64 11.17 -15.93
CA MET A 1 -12.68 10.48 -14.62
C MET A 1 -12.37 9.00 -14.84
N GLU A 2 -11.52 8.44 -14.01
CA GLU A 2 -11.20 7.01 -14.05
C GLU A 2 -12.14 6.22 -13.16
N THR A 3 -12.40 4.97 -13.52
CA THR A 3 -13.30 4.09 -12.76
C THR A 3 -12.54 2.86 -12.31
N ILE A 4 -12.67 2.52 -11.02
CA ILE A 4 -12.20 1.27 -10.44
C ILE A 4 -13.41 0.38 -10.22
N LYS A 5 -13.38 -0.85 -10.74
CA LYS A 5 -14.38 -1.85 -10.37
C LYS A 5 -13.92 -2.50 -9.08
N ILE A 6 -14.80 -2.56 -8.10
CA ILE A 6 -14.46 -3.05 -6.77
C ILE A 6 -15.43 -4.13 -6.33
N LYS A 7 -14.86 -5.19 -5.75
CA LYS A 7 -15.61 -6.25 -5.08
C LYS A 7 -15.34 -6.18 -3.60
N TYR A 8 -16.41 -6.24 -2.79
CA TYR A 8 -16.31 -6.35 -1.34
C TYR A 8 -16.55 -7.80 -0.94
N PHE A 9 -15.67 -8.34 -0.08
CA PHE A 9 -15.79 -9.72 0.43
C PHE A 9 -16.66 -9.82 1.68
N THR A 10 -17.03 -8.69 2.25
CA THR A 10 -17.83 -8.63 3.48
C THR A 10 -18.65 -7.33 3.48
N ASP A 11 -19.73 -7.32 4.23
CA ASP A 11 -20.53 -6.12 4.50
C ASP A 11 -20.12 -5.44 5.82
N LYS A 12 -19.09 -5.95 6.49
CA LYS A 12 -18.66 -5.46 7.81
C LYS A 12 -17.73 -4.25 7.73
N ILE A 13 -17.27 -3.90 6.54
CA ILE A 13 -16.46 -2.69 6.35
C ILE A 13 -17.27 -1.63 5.62
N ASP A 14 -17.02 -0.37 5.96
CA ASP A 14 -17.62 0.75 5.24
C ASP A 14 -17.12 0.78 3.81
N LYS A 15 -17.96 1.22 2.88
CA LYS A 15 -17.56 1.39 1.49
C LYS A 15 -16.45 2.42 1.38
N LEU A 16 -15.50 2.15 0.48
CA LEU A 16 -14.36 3.04 0.28
C LEU A 16 -14.82 4.34 -0.37
N GLU A 17 -14.29 5.45 0.10
CA GLU A 17 -14.65 6.77 -0.42
C GLU A 17 -13.52 7.77 -0.17
N TYR A 18 -13.51 8.85 -0.95
CA TYR A 18 -12.65 9.99 -0.67
C TYR A 18 -13.11 10.68 0.62
N ILE A 19 -12.13 11.25 1.33
CA ILE A 19 -12.43 12.20 2.41
C ILE A 19 -12.30 13.58 1.79
N ASP A 20 -13.43 14.13 1.38
CA ASP A 20 -13.51 15.41 0.65
C ASP A 20 -12.74 16.52 1.35
N GLY A 21 -11.91 17.22 0.57
CA GLY A 21 -11.13 18.35 1.04
C GLY A 21 -10.02 18.02 2.01
N LYS A 22 -9.74 16.73 2.27
CA LYS A 22 -8.73 16.33 3.26
C LYS A 22 -7.62 15.47 2.69
N SER A 23 -7.94 14.53 1.80
CA SER A 23 -6.91 13.62 1.30
C SER A 23 -7.22 13.16 -0.11
N ASP A 24 -6.15 13.06 -0.88
CA ASP A 24 -6.15 12.42 -2.20
C ASP A 24 -6.05 10.89 -2.08
N TRP A 25 -5.60 10.41 -0.92
CA TRP A 25 -5.50 8.99 -0.63
C TRP A 25 -6.81 8.45 -0.06
N ILE A 26 -7.11 7.20 -0.36
CA ILE A 26 -8.34 6.54 0.07
C ILE A 26 -8.00 5.53 1.15
N ASP A 27 -8.66 5.62 2.29
CA ASP A 27 -8.44 4.71 3.41
C ASP A 27 -8.93 3.30 3.08
N LEU A 28 -8.13 2.31 3.49
CA LEU A 28 -8.47 0.90 3.45
C LEU A 28 -8.72 0.40 4.87
N ARG A 29 -9.62 -0.56 5.01
CA ARG A 29 -10.07 -1.04 6.32
C ARG A 29 -9.75 -2.52 6.49
N ALA A 30 -9.43 -2.90 7.72
CA ALA A 30 -9.30 -4.31 8.08
C ALA A 30 -10.66 -4.99 7.96
N SER A 31 -10.72 -6.14 7.30
CA SER A 31 -11.97 -6.87 7.13
C SER A 31 -12.21 -7.92 8.20
N GLU A 32 -11.24 -8.14 9.08
CA GLU A 32 -11.31 -9.11 10.18
C GLU A 32 -10.61 -8.55 11.41
N ASP A 33 -11.00 -9.06 12.58
CA ASP A 33 -10.25 -8.83 13.81
C ASP A 33 -8.92 -9.58 13.76
N VAL A 34 -7.83 -8.92 14.15
CA VAL A 34 -6.49 -9.52 14.18
C VAL A 34 -5.84 -9.21 15.53
N ILE A 35 -5.39 -10.24 16.24
CA ILE A 35 -4.66 -10.11 17.50
C ILE A 35 -3.20 -10.46 17.22
N LEU A 36 -2.29 -9.55 17.59
CA LEU A 36 -0.87 -9.69 17.32
C LEU A 36 -0.05 -9.54 18.59
N LYS A 37 0.96 -10.39 18.73
CA LYS A 37 2.01 -10.23 19.74
C LYS A 37 3.18 -9.46 19.13
N ALA A 38 3.92 -8.76 19.97
CA ALA A 38 5.15 -8.08 19.52
C ALA A 38 6.04 -9.04 18.76
N GLY A 39 6.46 -8.65 17.56
CA GLY A 39 7.28 -9.46 16.66
C GLY A 39 6.51 -10.32 15.67
N ASP A 40 5.19 -10.45 15.81
CA ASP A 40 4.39 -11.25 14.87
C ASP A 40 4.32 -10.60 13.50
N PHE A 41 4.38 -11.44 12.47
CA PHE A 41 4.05 -11.09 11.10
C PHE A 41 2.61 -11.51 10.81
N ALA A 42 1.86 -10.67 10.09
CA ALA A 42 0.53 -11.01 9.64
C ALA A 42 0.21 -10.34 8.30
N LEU A 43 -0.67 -10.98 7.54
CA LEU A 43 -1.29 -10.39 6.36
C LEU A 43 -2.70 -9.94 6.78
N ILE A 44 -2.87 -8.66 7.02
CA ILE A 44 -4.19 -8.13 7.42
C ILE A 44 -5.08 -8.08 6.17
N PRO A 45 -6.21 -8.82 6.16
CA PRO A 45 -7.10 -8.78 5.01
C PRO A 45 -7.83 -7.44 4.95
N LEU A 46 -7.92 -6.88 3.75
CA LEU A 46 -8.56 -5.58 3.53
C LEU A 46 -9.97 -5.72 2.92
N GLY A 47 -10.38 -6.93 2.63
CA GLY A 47 -11.77 -7.24 2.27
C GLY A 47 -12.22 -6.72 0.90
N VAL A 48 -11.30 -6.34 0.04
CA VAL A 48 -11.59 -5.81 -1.30
C VAL A 48 -10.71 -6.47 -2.35
N ALA A 49 -11.23 -6.56 -3.56
CA ALA A 49 -10.47 -6.85 -4.77
C ALA A 49 -10.88 -5.81 -5.82
N MET A 50 -9.96 -5.41 -6.68
CA MET A 50 -10.22 -4.32 -7.61
C MET A 50 -9.69 -4.63 -9.00
N GLU A 51 -10.41 -4.13 -10.00
CA GLU A 51 -9.93 -4.02 -11.36
C GLU A 51 -9.59 -2.55 -11.61
N LEU A 52 -8.30 -2.25 -11.68
CA LEU A 52 -7.83 -0.89 -11.88
C LEU A 52 -8.04 -0.45 -13.34
N PRO A 53 -8.14 0.86 -13.60
CA PRO A 53 -8.17 1.34 -14.99
C PRO A 53 -6.89 0.89 -15.70
N LYS A 54 -7.01 0.63 -17.01
CA LYS A 54 -5.87 0.24 -17.83
C LYS A 54 -4.75 1.27 -17.75
N GLY A 55 -3.52 0.81 -17.54
CA GLY A 55 -2.36 1.68 -17.44
C GLY A 55 -2.10 2.24 -16.06
N TYR A 56 -2.77 1.72 -15.03
CA TYR A 56 -2.59 2.15 -13.64
C TYR A 56 -2.17 0.99 -12.74
N GLU A 57 -1.50 1.34 -11.68
CA GLU A 57 -1.17 0.46 -10.56
C GLU A 57 -1.60 1.13 -9.26
N ALA A 58 -1.82 0.38 -8.21
CA ALA A 58 -2.15 0.95 -6.91
C ALA A 58 -0.95 0.84 -5.97
N HIS A 59 -0.79 1.86 -5.13
CA HIS A 59 0.22 1.91 -4.08
C HIS A 59 -0.47 1.94 -2.73
N ILE A 60 -0.16 0.99 -1.86
CA ILE A 60 -0.71 0.87 -0.52
C ILE A 60 0.37 1.24 0.47
N VAL A 61 0.09 2.23 1.31
CA VAL A 61 1.01 2.71 2.34
C VAL A 61 0.28 2.86 3.67
N PRO A 62 1.00 2.91 4.80
CA PRO A 62 0.37 3.20 6.08
C PRO A 62 -0.25 4.60 6.08
N ARG A 63 -1.23 4.80 6.95
CA ARG A 63 -1.69 6.15 7.30
C ARG A 63 -0.70 6.77 8.30
N SER A 64 -0.71 8.09 8.41
CA SER A 64 0.15 8.80 9.38
C SER A 64 -0.07 8.32 10.82
N SER A 65 -1.27 7.83 11.13
CA SER A 65 -1.63 7.35 12.46
C SER A 65 -1.52 5.84 12.66
N THR A 66 -1.13 5.09 11.63
CA THR A 66 -1.13 3.62 11.69
C THR A 66 -0.25 3.10 12.82
N TYR A 67 0.98 3.57 12.91
CA TYR A 67 1.90 3.11 13.96
C TYR A 67 1.39 3.53 15.34
N LYS A 68 0.99 4.78 15.49
CA LYS A 68 0.49 5.30 16.77
C LYS A 68 -0.70 4.50 17.28
N ASN A 69 -1.66 4.23 16.41
CA ASN A 69 -2.91 3.59 16.83
C ASN A 69 -2.78 2.08 16.97
N PHE A 70 -1.97 1.43 16.14
CA PHE A 70 -1.95 -0.03 16.05
C PHE A 70 -0.59 -0.65 16.37
N GLY A 71 0.47 0.14 16.49
CA GLY A 71 1.79 -0.38 16.80
C GLY A 71 2.35 -1.33 15.74
N VAL A 72 1.91 -1.22 14.50
CA VAL A 72 2.38 -2.06 13.40
C VAL A 72 3.14 -1.23 12.39
N ILE A 73 4.11 -1.85 11.73
CA ILE A 73 4.77 -1.31 10.55
C ILE A 73 4.41 -2.18 9.35
N GLN A 74 4.30 -1.55 8.19
CA GLN A 74 4.05 -2.30 6.96
C GLN A 74 5.34 -2.98 6.53
N ALA A 75 5.30 -4.31 6.43
CA ALA A 75 6.51 -5.10 6.22
C ALA A 75 7.11 -4.92 4.83
N ASN A 76 6.30 -4.60 3.84
CA ASN A 76 6.77 -4.37 2.47
C ASN A 76 6.96 -2.88 2.13
N HIS A 77 6.94 -2.01 3.12
CA HIS A 77 7.13 -0.57 2.95
C HIS A 77 6.06 0.11 2.11
N CYS A 78 5.90 -0.30 0.86
CA CYS A 78 4.83 0.12 -0.05
C CYS A 78 4.29 -1.10 -0.76
N GLY A 79 3.01 -1.35 -0.62
CA GLY A 79 2.35 -2.45 -1.33
C GLY A 79 2.03 -2.01 -2.76
N ILE A 80 2.54 -2.77 -3.73
CA ILE A 80 2.25 -2.49 -5.14
C ILE A 80 1.23 -3.49 -5.63
N VAL A 81 0.09 -2.98 -6.08
CA VAL A 81 -0.93 -3.79 -6.74
C VAL A 81 -0.85 -3.54 -8.24
N ASP A 82 -0.35 -4.54 -8.94
CA ASP A 82 -0.23 -4.53 -10.38
C ASP A 82 -1.62 -4.60 -11.02
N GLY A 83 -1.79 -4.03 -12.20
CA GLY A 83 -3.04 -4.12 -12.95
C GLY A 83 -3.47 -5.55 -13.27
N SER A 84 -2.53 -6.51 -13.29
CA SER A 84 -2.83 -7.93 -13.49
C SER A 84 -3.42 -8.62 -12.25
N TYR A 85 -3.33 -8.01 -11.07
CA TYR A 85 -3.89 -8.55 -9.83
C TYR A 85 -5.35 -8.11 -9.69
N CYS A 86 -6.19 -8.64 -10.56
CA CYS A 86 -7.59 -8.19 -10.72
C CYS A 86 -8.59 -9.34 -10.75
N GLY A 87 -8.20 -10.50 -10.25
CA GLY A 87 -9.08 -11.68 -10.21
C GLY A 87 -10.14 -11.58 -9.13
N ASP A 88 -11.18 -12.38 -9.26
CA ASP A 88 -12.32 -12.39 -8.36
C ASP A 88 -11.94 -12.75 -6.92
N ASN A 89 -10.84 -13.45 -6.73
CA ASN A 89 -10.33 -13.84 -5.41
C ASN A 89 -9.00 -13.18 -5.05
N ASP A 90 -8.59 -12.18 -5.81
CA ASP A 90 -7.35 -11.44 -5.57
C ASP A 90 -7.59 -10.35 -4.53
N MET A 91 -7.83 -10.77 -3.30
CA MET A 91 -8.05 -9.87 -2.18
C MET A 91 -6.79 -9.09 -1.84
N TRP A 92 -6.96 -7.80 -1.58
CA TRP A 92 -5.88 -6.94 -1.10
C TRP A 92 -5.61 -7.23 0.37
N ARG A 93 -4.33 -7.24 0.72
CA ARG A 93 -3.85 -7.49 2.09
C ARG A 93 -2.72 -6.52 2.43
N MET A 94 -2.59 -6.22 3.72
CA MET A 94 -1.50 -5.40 4.24
C MET A 94 -0.57 -6.29 5.07
N PRO A 95 0.66 -6.57 4.61
CA PRO A 95 1.62 -7.29 5.43
C PRO A 95 2.16 -6.38 6.52
N VAL A 96 2.16 -6.83 7.76
CA VAL A 96 2.60 -6.04 8.90
C VAL A 96 3.50 -6.85 9.83
N ILE A 97 4.34 -6.12 10.56
CA ILE A 97 5.06 -6.64 11.72
C ILE A 97 4.58 -5.82 12.93
N ALA A 98 4.12 -6.51 13.97
CA ALA A 98 3.71 -5.87 15.21
C ALA A 98 4.94 -5.50 16.04
N MET A 99 5.03 -4.25 16.45
CA MET A 99 6.12 -3.75 17.28
C MET A 99 5.76 -3.76 18.77
N ARG A 100 4.52 -4.08 19.09
CA ARG A 100 4.00 -4.29 20.44
C ARG A 100 2.79 -5.22 20.34
N ASP A 101 2.36 -5.76 21.48
CA ASP A 101 1.09 -6.48 21.54
C ASP A 101 -0.02 -5.51 21.15
N THR A 102 -0.88 -5.94 20.24
CA THR A 102 -1.89 -5.04 19.68
C THR A 102 -3.08 -5.82 19.11
N GLU A 103 -4.16 -5.09 18.88
CA GLU A 103 -5.35 -5.61 18.24
C GLU A 103 -5.77 -4.66 17.12
N VAL A 104 -6.19 -5.23 16.00
CA VAL A 104 -6.84 -4.51 14.91
C VAL A 104 -8.25 -5.05 14.81
N HIS A 105 -9.23 -4.19 14.81
CA HIS A 105 -10.63 -4.60 14.75
C HIS A 105 -11.19 -4.40 13.35
N VAL A 106 -12.16 -5.24 13.00
CA VAL A 106 -12.87 -5.11 11.74
C VAL A 106 -13.37 -3.68 11.56
N ASN A 107 -13.21 -3.15 10.35
CA ASN A 107 -13.55 -1.79 9.96
C ASN A 107 -12.57 -0.71 10.42
N ASP A 108 -11.51 -1.05 11.14
CA ASP A 108 -10.44 -0.10 11.44
C ASP A 108 -9.75 0.35 10.14
N ARG A 109 -9.49 1.66 10.03
CA ARG A 109 -8.74 2.23 8.91
C ARG A 109 -7.26 1.98 9.16
N ILE A 110 -6.71 0.95 8.51
CA ILE A 110 -5.36 0.46 8.81
C ILE A 110 -4.29 0.98 7.87
N CYS A 111 -4.65 1.32 6.65
CA CYS A 111 -3.74 1.83 5.65
C CYS A 111 -4.51 2.66 4.61
N GLN A 112 -3.85 3.06 3.55
CA GLN A 112 -4.45 3.89 2.50
C GLN A 112 -3.82 3.56 1.15
N PHE A 113 -4.51 3.91 0.07
CA PHE A 113 -4.00 3.68 -1.27
C PHE A 113 -4.31 4.85 -2.20
N ARG A 114 -3.56 4.90 -3.28
CA ARG A 114 -3.87 5.70 -4.47
C ARG A 114 -3.43 4.93 -5.70
N ILE A 115 -3.99 5.28 -6.86
CA ILE A 115 -3.52 4.73 -8.12
C ILE A 115 -2.53 5.67 -8.78
N MET A 116 -1.59 5.10 -9.52
CA MET A 116 -0.55 5.83 -10.23
C MET A 116 -0.45 5.25 -11.64
N LYS A 117 -0.10 6.10 -12.60
CA LYS A 117 0.18 5.61 -13.95
C LYS A 117 1.39 4.69 -13.93
N ASN A 118 1.32 3.63 -14.73
CA ASN A 118 2.48 2.77 -14.94
C ASN A 118 3.62 3.59 -15.54
N GLN A 119 4.85 3.19 -15.23
CA GLN A 119 6.00 3.82 -15.85
C GLN A 119 5.97 3.57 -17.37
N PRO A 120 6.61 4.43 -18.17
CA PRO A 120 6.76 4.15 -19.60
C PRO A 120 7.55 2.87 -19.81
N GLN A 121 7.32 2.22 -20.94
CA GLN A 121 8.14 1.07 -21.29
C GLN A 121 9.59 1.53 -21.44
N ILE A 122 10.51 0.77 -20.86
CA ILE A 122 11.94 1.07 -20.89
C ILE A 122 12.68 -0.09 -21.54
N GLN A 123 13.79 0.24 -22.16
CA GLN A 123 14.72 -0.70 -22.75
C GLN A 123 16.09 -0.41 -22.16
N PHE A 124 16.79 -1.45 -21.74
CA PHE A 124 18.15 -1.29 -21.24
C PHE A 124 19.11 -1.39 -22.40
N ASP A 125 19.98 -0.38 -22.53
CA ASP A 125 21.10 -0.36 -23.47
C ASP A 125 22.38 -0.46 -22.65
N GLU A 126 23.00 -1.64 -22.65
CA GLU A 126 24.20 -1.88 -21.87
C GLU A 126 25.37 -1.13 -22.51
N VAL A 127 26.04 -0.33 -21.72
CA VAL A 127 27.22 0.46 -22.16
C VAL A 127 28.37 0.22 -21.20
N ASP A 128 29.61 0.39 -21.70
CA ASP A 128 30.79 0.23 -20.85
C ASP A 128 31.00 1.42 -19.91
N LYS A 129 30.57 2.60 -20.34
CA LYS A 129 30.70 3.84 -19.57
C LYS A 129 29.48 4.71 -19.71
N LEU A 130 29.14 5.37 -18.62
CA LEU A 130 28.17 6.46 -18.63
C LEU A 130 28.89 7.78 -18.84
N ALA A 131 28.25 8.73 -19.53
CA ALA A 131 28.85 9.98 -19.97
C ALA A 131 28.97 11.03 -18.86
N GLY A 132 28.19 10.91 -17.79
CA GLY A 132 28.14 11.92 -16.74
C GLY A 132 29.36 11.90 -15.83
N LYS A 133 29.59 13.02 -15.15
CA LYS A 133 30.60 13.10 -14.10
C LYS A 133 30.09 12.42 -12.83
N ASP A 134 30.95 11.68 -12.16
CA ASP A 134 30.62 11.06 -10.88
C ASP A 134 30.21 12.14 -9.88
N ARG A 135 29.05 11.93 -9.23
CA ARG A 135 28.51 12.85 -8.23
C ARG A 135 28.76 12.37 -6.80
N GLY A 136 28.94 11.05 -6.64
CA GLY A 136 28.94 10.40 -5.33
C GLY A 136 27.53 10.10 -4.87
N GLY A 137 27.36 9.91 -3.59
CA GLY A 137 26.11 9.55 -2.95
C GLY A 137 26.39 9.08 -1.54
N PHE A 138 25.36 8.58 -0.86
CA PHE A 138 25.52 7.98 0.47
C PHE A 138 26.31 8.86 1.46
N GLY A 139 25.97 10.16 1.51
CA GLY A 139 26.62 11.10 2.40
C GLY A 139 27.84 11.79 1.81
N SER A 140 28.06 11.74 0.49
CA SER A 140 29.20 12.41 -0.18
C SER A 140 29.21 13.92 0.06
N THR A 141 28.07 14.54 0.38
CA THR A 141 27.95 15.96 0.71
C THR A 141 28.24 16.24 2.19
N GLY A 142 28.53 15.21 2.96
CA GLY A 142 28.85 15.32 4.37
C GLY A 142 27.63 15.25 5.28
N LYS A 143 27.90 15.26 6.57
CA LYS A 143 26.87 15.13 7.61
C LYS A 143 26.34 16.49 8.08
N GLN A 144 27.10 17.55 7.82
CA GLN A 144 26.78 18.90 8.27
C GLN A 144 26.78 19.88 7.11
#